data_20f66e8057bcf2185856e22c1f9b23dc
#
_entry.id   20f66e8057bcf2185856e22c1f9b23dc
#
_cell.length_a   1.000
_cell.length_b   1.000
_cell.length_c   1.000
_cell.angle_alpha   90.00
_cell.angle_beta   90.00
_cell.angle_gamma   90.00
#
_symmetry.space_group_name_H-M   'P 1'
#
loop_
_entity.id
_entity.type
_entity.pdbx_description
1 polymer ?
#
loop_
_entity_poly.entity_id
_entity_poly.type
_entity_poly.pdbx_seq_one_letter_code
_entity_poly.pdbx_strand_id
1 'polypeptide(L)'
;EAMIRLLSASLYRLKKSAAFWSCLIGMLVIASVFMVMQATSMEYTVPLSRVIFLPLSFYGVAAAAMVSVFTGRDFADGFIRNKLIFSKSRSQVVLSQLVTSCIACGLVYSVTALYTFGTARFFFENNVEPDLFAGYFALGLSMRAAIACLFCVITLLCGDQTRAVVWCMGLSFGMPFLS
;
A
#
# COMPACT_ATOMS: atom_id res chain seq x y z
N GLU A 1 5.81 3.98 -26.38
CA GLU A 1 6.60 5.14 -25.89
C GLU A 1 5.75 6.10 -25.04
N ALA A 2 4.52 6.47 -25.48
CA ALA A 2 3.65 7.39 -24.70
C ALA A 2 3.29 6.85 -23.32
N MET A 3 3.01 5.53 -23.19
CA MET A 3 2.69 4.89 -21.91
C MET A 3 3.88 4.91 -20.94
N ILE A 4 5.10 4.69 -21.43
CA ILE A 4 6.32 4.71 -20.61
C ILE A 4 6.59 6.13 -20.08
N ARG A 5 6.37 7.15 -20.90
CA ARG A 5 6.51 8.56 -20.48
C ARG A 5 5.46 8.93 -19.43
N LEU A 6 4.21 8.48 -19.58
CA LEU A 6 3.15 8.70 -18.60
C LEU A 6 3.46 7.98 -17.27
N LEU A 7 3.97 6.77 -17.32
CA LEU A 7 4.35 5.99 -16.15
C LEU A 7 5.52 6.65 -15.40
N SER A 8 6.57 7.04 -16.11
CA SER A 8 7.73 7.72 -15.50
C SER A 8 7.35 9.03 -14.84
N ALA A 9 6.48 9.83 -15.48
CA ALA A 9 5.96 11.06 -14.87
C ALA A 9 5.14 10.79 -13.61
N SER A 10 4.30 9.74 -13.62
CA SER A 10 3.49 9.35 -12.45
C SER A 10 4.37 8.83 -11.31
N LEU A 11 5.41 8.04 -11.60
CA LEU A 11 6.37 7.55 -10.60
C LEU A 11 7.22 8.68 -10.00
N TYR A 12 7.63 9.65 -10.82
CA TYR A 12 8.33 10.82 -10.32
C TYR A 12 7.47 11.64 -9.34
N ARG A 13 6.18 11.82 -9.67
CA ARG A 13 5.21 12.48 -8.77
C ARG A 13 4.99 11.69 -7.50
N LEU A 14 4.90 10.36 -7.58
CA LEU A 14 4.78 9.49 -6.42
C LEU A 14 5.94 9.70 -5.45
N LYS A 15 7.18 9.71 -5.96
CA LYS A 15 8.39 9.96 -5.14
C LYS A 15 8.34 11.31 -4.43
N LYS A 16 7.74 12.33 -5.04
CA LYS A 16 7.60 13.69 -4.46
C LYS A 16 6.32 13.85 -3.63
N SER A 17 5.44 12.85 -3.60
CA SER A 17 4.16 12.92 -2.90
C SER A 17 4.34 12.79 -1.38
N ALA A 18 3.85 13.78 -0.63
CA ALA A 18 3.81 13.72 0.83
C ALA A 18 2.94 12.55 1.33
N ALA A 19 1.86 12.19 0.60
CA ALA A 19 0.99 11.07 0.95
C ALA A 19 1.72 9.72 0.93
N PHE A 20 2.63 9.51 -0.01
CA PHE A 20 3.45 8.30 -0.08
C PHE A 20 4.40 8.20 1.12
N TRP A 21 5.13 9.28 1.42
CA TRP A 21 6.07 9.30 2.53
C TRP A 21 5.38 9.22 3.89
N SER A 22 4.25 9.92 4.08
CA SER A 22 3.48 9.84 5.33
C SER A 22 2.92 8.43 5.56
N CYS A 23 2.44 7.76 4.52
CA CYS A 23 1.98 6.39 4.61
C CYS A 23 3.12 5.42 4.97
N LEU A 24 4.29 5.58 4.33
CA LEU A 24 5.45 4.74 4.59
C LEU A 24 5.96 4.92 6.03
N ILE A 25 6.12 6.16 6.50
CA ILE A 25 6.53 6.45 7.88
C ILE A 25 5.47 5.94 8.86
N GLY A 26 4.19 6.19 8.61
CA GLY A 26 3.09 5.71 9.44
C GLY A 26 3.10 4.18 9.60
N MET A 27 3.31 3.43 8.51
CA MET A 27 3.41 1.98 8.56
C MET A 27 4.64 1.49 9.33
N LEU A 28 5.78 2.17 9.22
CA LEU A 28 6.98 1.83 10.01
C LEU A 28 6.78 2.11 11.50
N VAL A 29 6.12 3.22 11.85
CA VAL A 29 5.78 3.54 13.25
C VAL A 29 4.81 2.50 13.82
N ILE A 30 3.75 2.14 13.10
CA ILE A 30 2.81 1.08 13.51
C ILE A 30 3.57 -0.24 13.71
N ALA A 31 4.43 -0.62 12.78
CA ALA A 31 5.24 -1.83 12.90
C ALA A 31 6.13 -1.81 14.15
N SER A 32 6.79 -0.68 14.44
CA SER A 32 7.63 -0.53 15.61
C SER A 32 6.82 -0.63 16.91
N VAL A 33 5.65 0.01 16.98
CA VAL A 33 4.77 -0.05 18.17
C VAL A 33 4.31 -1.50 18.41
N PHE A 34 3.89 -2.21 17.39
CA PHE A 34 3.50 -3.62 17.54
C PHE A 34 4.66 -4.51 17.99
N MET A 35 5.86 -4.28 17.45
CA MET A 35 7.06 -5.02 17.88
C MET A 35 7.36 -4.79 19.38
N VAL A 36 7.33 -3.54 19.83
CA VAL A 36 7.57 -3.21 21.24
C VAL A 36 6.47 -3.79 22.13
N MET A 37 5.20 -3.67 21.73
CA MET A 37 4.09 -4.27 22.49
C MET A 37 4.23 -5.79 22.61
N GLN A 38 4.61 -6.47 21.54
CA GLN A 38 4.83 -7.92 21.57
C GLN A 38 6.03 -8.30 22.45
N ALA A 39 7.13 -7.52 22.38
CA ALA A 39 8.32 -7.79 23.20
C ALA A 39 8.08 -7.56 24.69
N THR A 40 7.21 -6.59 25.05
CA THR A 40 6.94 -6.25 26.46
C THR A 40 5.78 -7.01 27.09
N SER A 41 4.81 -7.49 26.29
CA SER A 41 3.57 -8.07 26.80
C SER A 41 3.57 -9.59 26.89
N MET A 42 4.59 -10.29 26.38
CA MET A 42 4.55 -11.75 26.27
C MET A 42 5.63 -12.43 27.12
N GLU A 43 5.17 -13.14 28.15
CA GLU A 43 5.94 -14.15 28.88
C GLU A 43 6.12 -15.46 28.05
N TYR A 44 5.46 -15.57 26.89
CA TYR A 44 5.53 -16.74 26.00
C TYR A 44 6.29 -16.43 24.72
N THR A 45 7.06 -17.41 24.24
CA THR A 45 7.72 -17.37 22.94
C THR A 45 6.69 -17.37 21.80
N VAL A 46 6.42 -16.21 21.24
CA VAL A 46 5.51 -16.10 20.09
C VAL A 46 6.26 -16.49 18.82
N PRO A 47 5.66 -17.34 17.96
CA PRO A 47 6.30 -17.71 16.72
C PRO A 47 6.49 -16.45 15.84
N LEU A 48 7.70 -16.27 15.35
CA LEU A 48 8.13 -15.12 14.54
C LEU A 48 7.16 -14.83 13.38
N SER A 49 6.58 -15.89 12.80
CA SER A 49 5.61 -15.79 11.69
C SER A 49 4.37 -14.95 12.04
N ARG A 50 3.86 -15.02 13.27
CA ARG A 50 2.70 -14.20 13.68
C ARG A 50 3.07 -12.73 13.86
N VAL A 51 4.25 -12.46 14.42
CA VAL A 51 4.71 -11.10 14.70
C VAL A 51 4.98 -10.33 13.41
N ILE A 52 5.54 -10.97 12.38
CA ILE A 52 5.87 -10.34 11.09
C ILE A 52 4.61 -9.84 10.37
N PHE A 53 3.52 -10.63 10.41
CA PHE A 53 2.32 -10.33 9.63
C PHE A 53 1.29 -9.46 10.36
N LEU A 54 1.43 -9.26 11.67
CA LEU A 54 0.47 -8.51 12.48
C LEU A 54 0.36 -7.02 12.06
N PRO A 55 1.46 -6.27 11.84
CA PRO A 55 1.37 -4.89 11.35
C PRO A 55 0.74 -4.79 9.96
N LEU A 56 0.86 -5.84 9.17
CA LEU A 56 0.33 -5.89 7.81
C LEU A 56 -1.20 -5.97 7.75
N SER A 57 -1.88 -6.28 8.87
CA SER A 57 -3.34 -6.21 8.97
C SER A 57 -3.86 -4.79 8.81
N PHE A 58 -3.11 -3.78 9.26
CA PHE A 58 -3.45 -2.36 9.10
C PHE A 58 -3.12 -1.80 7.71
N TYR A 59 -2.46 -2.59 6.89
CA TYR A 59 -2.04 -2.17 5.56
C TYR A 59 -3.23 -1.77 4.66
N GLY A 60 -4.38 -2.42 4.80
CA GLY A 60 -5.59 -2.09 4.03
C GLY A 60 -5.99 -0.63 4.19
N VAL A 61 -6.00 -0.13 5.43
CA VAL A 61 -6.33 1.27 5.75
C VAL A 61 -5.28 2.23 5.18
N ALA A 62 -4.00 1.90 5.35
CA ALA A 62 -2.90 2.69 4.82
C ALA A 62 -2.92 2.76 3.28
N ALA A 63 -3.18 1.63 2.61
CA ALA A 63 -3.32 1.57 1.15
C ALA A 63 -4.54 2.37 0.67
N ALA A 64 -5.69 2.26 1.36
CA ALA A 64 -6.89 3.02 1.05
C ALA A 64 -6.62 4.53 1.12
N ALA A 65 -5.99 5.00 2.20
CA ALA A 65 -5.62 6.40 2.37
C ALA A 65 -4.65 6.87 1.28
N MET A 66 -3.58 6.10 1.05
CA MET A 66 -2.55 6.47 0.09
C MET A 66 -3.10 6.53 -1.33
N VAL A 67 -3.79 5.49 -1.78
CA VAL A 67 -4.30 5.41 -3.15
C VAL A 67 -5.38 6.46 -3.39
N SER A 68 -6.33 6.63 -2.46
CA SER A 68 -7.42 7.59 -2.61
C SER A 68 -6.92 9.03 -2.59
N VAL A 69 -5.97 9.38 -1.73
CA VAL A 69 -5.39 10.73 -1.69
C VAL A 69 -4.52 11.00 -2.91
N PHE A 70 -3.68 10.04 -3.31
CA PHE A 70 -2.79 10.21 -4.47
C PHE A 70 -3.59 10.34 -5.77
N THR A 71 -4.51 9.39 -6.03
CA THR A 71 -5.33 9.40 -7.24
C THR A 71 -6.38 10.51 -7.20
N GLY A 72 -6.95 10.80 -6.02
CA GLY A 72 -7.93 11.87 -5.83
C GLY A 72 -7.36 13.27 -6.09
N ARG A 73 -6.12 13.53 -5.71
CA ARG A 73 -5.41 14.78 -6.06
C ARG A 73 -5.24 14.95 -7.56
N ASP A 74 -5.04 13.86 -8.30
CA ASP A 74 -4.93 13.92 -9.76
C ASP A 74 -6.23 14.44 -10.41
N PHE A 75 -7.39 14.21 -9.77
CA PHE A 75 -8.67 14.79 -10.19
C PHE A 75 -8.78 16.26 -9.77
N ALA A 76 -8.48 16.59 -8.51
CA ALA A 76 -8.60 17.94 -7.97
C ALA A 76 -7.71 18.93 -8.70
N ASP A 77 -6.48 18.52 -9.01
CA ASP A 77 -5.49 19.36 -9.73
C ASP A 77 -5.74 19.41 -11.26
N GLY A 78 -6.79 18.73 -11.76
CA GLY A 78 -7.08 18.66 -13.21
C GLY A 78 -6.03 17.88 -14.01
N PHE A 79 -5.12 17.19 -13.34
CA PHE A 79 -4.00 16.49 -13.98
C PHE A 79 -4.47 15.34 -14.88
N ILE A 80 -5.55 14.67 -14.52
CA ILE A 80 -6.17 13.64 -15.36
C ILE A 80 -6.68 14.25 -16.67
N ARG A 81 -7.24 15.46 -16.62
CA ARG A 81 -7.68 16.21 -17.78
C ARG A 81 -6.53 16.52 -18.73
N ASN A 82 -5.40 16.96 -18.19
CA ASN A 82 -4.18 17.20 -18.97
C ASN A 82 -3.60 15.89 -19.54
N LYS A 83 -3.56 14.80 -18.75
CA LYS A 83 -3.14 13.48 -19.26
C LYS A 83 -4.01 13.01 -20.43
N LEU A 84 -5.31 13.26 -20.40
CA LEU A 84 -6.24 12.90 -21.48
C LEU A 84 -5.99 13.68 -22.78
N ILE A 85 -5.53 14.93 -22.68
CA ILE A 85 -5.18 15.76 -23.86
C ILE A 85 -3.91 15.23 -24.54
N PHE A 86 -2.91 14.79 -23.76
CA PHE A 86 -1.65 14.26 -24.26
C PHE A 86 -1.70 12.77 -24.64
N SER A 87 -2.70 12.03 -24.16
CA SER A 87 -2.85 10.60 -24.38
C SER A 87 -3.84 10.35 -25.54
N LYS A 88 -3.45 9.48 -26.47
CA LYS A 88 -4.33 9.04 -27.59
C LYS A 88 -5.53 8.21 -27.13
N SER A 89 -5.52 7.64 -25.90
CA SER A 89 -6.61 6.79 -25.40
C SER A 89 -6.80 6.93 -23.88
N ARG A 90 -8.05 6.95 -23.44
CA ARG A 90 -8.45 7.00 -22.02
C ARG A 90 -7.93 5.78 -21.23
N SER A 91 -7.91 4.60 -21.87
CA SER A 91 -7.43 3.36 -21.26
C SER A 91 -5.97 3.40 -20.85
N GLN A 92 -5.11 4.10 -21.61
CA GLN A 92 -3.70 4.25 -21.25
C GLN A 92 -3.50 5.07 -19.97
N VAL A 93 -4.33 6.08 -19.74
CA VAL A 93 -4.29 6.90 -18.52
C VAL A 93 -4.72 6.07 -17.32
N VAL A 94 -5.81 5.34 -17.43
CA VAL A 94 -6.31 4.44 -16.38
C VAL A 94 -5.28 3.37 -16.03
N LEU A 95 -4.72 2.72 -17.06
CA LEU A 95 -3.71 1.67 -16.88
C LEU A 95 -2.44 2.21 -16.22
N SER A 96 -1.96 3.39 -16.62
CA SER A 96 -0.79 4.01 -15.99
C SER A 96 -1.04 4.34 -14.52
N GLN A 97 -2.26 4.73 -14.15
CA GLN A 97 -2.64 5.02 -12.77
C GLN A 97 -2.72 3.74 -11.93
N LEU A 98 -3.32 2.67 -12.47
CA LEU A 98 -3.36 1.35 -11.82
C LEU A 98 -1.96 0.82 -11.55
N VAL A 99 -1.09 0.81 -12.56
CA VAL A 99 0.29 0.34 -12.41
C VAL A 99 1.06 1.17 -11.38
N THR A 100 0.91 2.49 -11.39
CA THR A 100 1.57 3.37 -10.40
C THR A 100 1.07 3.08 -8.98
N SER A 101 -0.23 2.86 -8.79
CA SER A 101 -0.81 2.52 -7.49
C SER A 101 -0.33 1.15 -7.00
N CYS A 102 -0.25 0.15 -7.87
CA CYS A 102 0.30 -1.16 -7.54
C CYS A 102 1.77 -1.09 -7.13
N ILE A 103 2.58 -0.33 -7.86
CA ILE A 103 4.00 -0.13 -7.54
C ILE A 103 4.13 0.58 -6.19
N ALA A 104 3.36 1.64 -5.95
CA ALA A 104 3.38 2.38 -4.69
C ALA A 104 3.03 1.49 -3.50
N CYS A 105 1.94 0.74 -3.60
CA CYS A 105 1.51 -0.21 -2.58
C CYS A 105 2.53 -1.34 -2.39
N GLY A 106 3.06 -1.88 -3.47
CA GLY A 106 4.09 -2.91 -3.42
C GLY A 106 5.37 -2.45 -2.72
N LEU A 107 5.81 -1.21 -2.96
CA LEU A 107 6.97 -0.63 -2.30
C LEU A 107 6.74 -0.44 -0.79
N VAL A 108 5.61 0.13 -0.38
CA VAL A 108 5.28 0.32 1.04
C VAL A 108 5.22 -1.05 1.73
N TYR A 109 4.58 -2.04 1.12
CA TYR A 109 4.51 -3.41 1.65
C TYR A 109 5.90 -4.01 1.80
N SER A 110 6.74 -3.97 0.76
CA SER A 110 8.07 -4.56 0.74
C SER A 110 8.97 -3.94 1.81
N VAL A 111 8.99 -2.61 1.91
CA VAL A 111 9.79 -1.91 2.93
C VAL A 111 9.32 -2.27 4.34
N THR A 112 8.01 -2.27 4.58
CA THR A 112 7.46 -2.62 5.90
C THR A 112 7.74 -4.08 6.26
N ALA A 113 7.56 -5.02 5.32
CA ALA A 113 7.82 -6.44 5.56
C ALA A 113 9.30 -6.74 5.82
N LEU A 114 10.21 -6.10 5.07
CA LEU A 114 11.65 -6.24 5.28
C LEU A 114 12.08 -5.62 6.62
N TYR A 115 11.51 -4.47 6.98
CA TYR A 115 11.76 -3.83 8.26
C TYR A 115 11.30 -4.71 9.43
N THR A 116 10.07 -5.24 9.37
CA THR A 116 9.54 -6.13 10.41
C THR A 116 10.32 -7.43 10.51
N PHE A 117 10.72 -8.01 9.39
CA PHE A 117 11.56 -9.22 9.38
C PHE A 117 12.95 -8.95 9.98
N GLY A 118 13.59 -7.83 9.60
CA GLY A 118 14.91 -7.45 10.12
C GLY A 118 14.89 -7.19 11.63
N THR A 119 13.93 -6.40 12.10
CA THR A 119 13.80 -6.08 13.54
C THR A 119 13.35 -7.28 14.36
N ALA A 120 12.46 -8.12 13.85
CA ALA A 120 11.99 -9.30 14.55
C ALA A 120 13.10 -10.33 14.81
N ARG A 121 14.08 -10.43 13.92
CA ARG A 121 15.26 -11.31 14.14
C ARG A 121 16.12 -10.92 15.34
N PHE A 122 16.08 -9.66 15.77
CA PHE A 122 16.84 -9.20 16.94
C PHE A 122 16.12 -9.46 18.27
N PHE A 123 14.78 -9.53 18.23
CA PHE A 123 13.98 -9.63 19.46
C PHE A 123 13.39 -11.03 19.71
N PHE A 124 13.26 -11.85 18.68
CA PHE A 124 12.58 -13.13 18.75
C PHE A 124 13.47 -14.28 18.24
N GLU A 125 13.28 -15.50 18.80
CA GLU A 125 13.98 -16.70 18.33
C GLU A 125 13.64 -17.01 16.85
N ASN A 126 14.67 -17.31 16.09
CA ASN A 126 14.64 -17.42 14.65
C ASN A 126 14.15 -18.81 14.18
N ASN A 127 12.83 -19.03 14.21
CA ASN A 127 12.19 -20.28 13.81
C ASN A 127 11.51 -20.21 12.42
N VAL A 128 11.84 -19.19 11.58
CA VAL A 128 11.22 -19.05 10.25
C VAL A 128 12.21 -19.52 9.20
N GLU A 129 11.81 -20.58 8.50
CA GLU A 129 12.53 -21.00 7.28
C GLU A 129 12.41 -19.93 6.20
N PRO A 130 13.53 -19.58 5.52
CA PRO A 130 13.55 -18.52 4.52
C PRO A 130 12.60 -18.78 3.32
N ASP A 131 12.38 -20.05 2.99
CA ASP A 131 11.48 -20.44 1.90
C ASP A 131 10.02 -20.17 2.25
N LEU A 132 9.62 -20.44 3.49
CA LEU A 132 8.29 -20.10 4.01
C LEU A 132 8.05 -18.58 4.01
N PHE A 133 9.05 -17.80 4.41
CA PHE A 133 8.97 -16.34 4.36
C PHE A 133 8.79 -15.83 2.94
N ALA A 134 9.57 -16.35 1.98
CA ALA A 134 9.46 -15.96 0.57
C ALA A 134 8.07 -16.26 0.00
N GLY A 135 7.50 -17.42 0.33
CA GLY A 135 6.14 -17.79 -0.08
C GLY A 135 5.07 -16.84 0.46
N TYR A 136 5.09 -16.56 1.76
CA TYR A 136 4.14 -15.61 2.38
C TYR A 136 4.35 -14.18 1.88
N PHE A 137 5.58 -13.77 1.62
CA PHE A 137 5.89 -12.46 1.05
C PHE A 137 5.30 -12.30 -0.35
N ALA A 138 5.47 -13.30 -1.23
CA ALA A 138 4.92 -13.28 -2.58
C ALA A 138 3.38 -13.27 -2.58
N LEU A 139 2.76 -14.11 -1.72
CA LEU A 139 1.31 -14.15 -1.52
C LEU A 139 0.80 -12.78 -1.02
N GLY A 140 1.46 -12.22 -0.02
CA GLY A 140 1.13 -10.90 0.51
C GLY A 140 1.24 -9.81 -0.55
N LEU A 141 2.27 -9.83 -1.39
CA LEU A 141 2.45 -8.86 -2.46
C LEU A 141 1.31 -8.92 -3.49
N SER A 142 0.90 -10.12 -3.90
CA SER A 142 -0.21 -10.30 -4.85
C SER A 142 -1.55 -9.82 -4.29
N MET A 143 -1.86 -10.12 -3.03
CA MET A 143 -3.06 -9.60 -2.36
C MET A 143 -3.06 -8.07 -2.28
N ARG A 144 -1.92 -7.45 -1.97
CA ARG A 144 -1.80 -5.98 -1.89
C ARG A 144 -1.94 -5.31 -3.25
N ALA A 145 -1.44 -5.92 -4.31
CA ALA A 145 -1.66 -5.45 -5.67
C ALA A 145 -3.16 -5.49 -6.03
N ALA A 146 -3.87 -6.56 -5.70
CA ALA A 146 -5.31 -6.66 -5.92
C ALA A 146 -6.09 -5.56 -5.17
N ILE A 147 -5.78 -5.34 -3.89
CA ILE A 147 -6.39 -4.28 -3.07
C ILE A 147 -6.10 -2.90 -3.65
N ALA A 148 -4.86 -2.64 -4.10
CA ALA A 148 -4.49 -1.38 -4.73
C ALA A 148 -5.27 -1.13 -6.03
N CYS A 149 -5.45 -2.16 -6.86
CA CYS A 149 -6.29 -2.07 -8.06
C CYS A 149 -7.73 -1.72 -7.72
N LEU A 150 -8.30 -2.39 -6.72
CA LEU A 150 -9.68 -2.16 -6.28
C LEU A 150 -9.87 -0.71 -5.81
N PHE A 151 -9.02 -0.21 -4.92
CA PHE A 151 -9.11 1.17 -4.44
C PHE A 151 -8.86 2.20 -5.54
N CYS A 152 -7.96 1.92 -6.49
CA CYS A 152 -7.71 2.78 -7.62
C CYS A 152 -8.96 2.88 -8.53
N VAL A 153 -9.62 1.76 -8.82
CA VAL A 153 -10.86 1.73 -9.61
C VAL A 153 -11.97 2.52 -8.91
N ILE A 154 -12.17 2.31 -7.60
CA ILE A 154 -13.18 3.05 -6.83
C ILE A 154 -12.90 4.55 -6.88
N THR A 155 -11.64 4.96 -6.70
CA THR A 155 -11.25 6.37 -6.76
C THR A 155 -11.51 6.98 -8.14
N LEU A 156 -11.23 6.23 -9.21
CA LEU A 156 -11.50 6.66 -10.58
C LEU A 156 -13.01 6.79 -10.87
N LEU A 157 -13.83 5.92 -10.28
CA LEU A 157 -15.31 5.98 -10.42
C LEU A 157 -15.92 7.15 -9.64
N CYS A 158 -15.38 7.45 -8.45
CA CYS A 158 -15.88 8.56 -7.63
C CYS A 158 -15.62 9.93 -8.27
N GLY A 159 -14.52 10.09 -9.01
CA GLY A 159 -14.16 11.33 -9.68
C GLY A 159 -13.89 12.54 -8.77
N ASP A 160 -13.97 12.36 -7.45
CA ASP A 160 -13.79 13.39 -6.43
C ASP A 160 -12.94 12.82 -5.28
N GLN A 161 -11.97 13.61 -4.80
CA GLN A 161 -11.03 13.18 -3.77
C GLN A 161 -11.75 12.83 -2.46
N THR A 162 -12.67 13.67 -2.00
CA THR A 162 -13.36 13.51 -0.71
C THR A 162 -14.20 12.25 -0.69
N ARG A 163 -15.00 12.03 -1.74
CA ARG A 163 -15.85 10.83 -1.88
C ARG A 163 -15.00 9.57 -1.97
N ALA A 164 -13.91 9.62 -2.73
CA ALA A 164 -13.01 8.49 -2.88
C ALA A 164 -12.38 8.08 -1.54
N VAL A 165 -11.91 9.03 -0.74
CA VAL A 165 -11.35 8.74 0.60
C VAL A 165 -12.39 8.07 1.48
N VAL A 166 -13.62 8.61 1.55
CA VAL A 166 -14.70 8.05 2.37
C VAL A 166 -15.04 6.61 1.96
N TRP A 167 -15.21 6.34 0.67
CA TRP A 167 -15.53 5.00 0.19
C TRP A 167 -14.39 4.00 0.38
N CYS A 168 -13.16 4.37 0.08
CA CYS A 168 -12.00 3.49 0.24
C CYS A 168 -11.73 3.17 1.71
N MET A 169 -11.84 4.17 2.60
CA MET A 169 -11.70 3.95 4.04
C MET A 169 -12.84 3.09 4.59
N GLY A 170 -14.09 3.39 4.23
CA GLY A 170 -15.25 2.60 4.65
C GLY A 170 -15.13 1.12 4.27
N LEU A 171 -14.72 0.83 3.03
CA LEU A 171 -14.48 -0.53 2.59
C LEU A 171 -13.30 -1.18 3.32
N SER A 172 -12.22 -0.44 3.56
CA SER A 172 -11.06 -0.99 4.25
C SER A 172 -11.36 -1.38 5.70
N PHE A 173 -12.20 -0.61 6.40
CA PHE A 173 -12.68 -0.97 7.74
C PHE A 173 -13.75 -2.06 7.71
N GLY A 174 -14.55 -2.15 6.66
CA GLY A 174 -15.59 -3.16 6.51
C GLY A 174 -15.06 -4.56 6.19
N MET A 175 -13.93 -4.66 5.47
CA MET A 175 -13.35 -5.95 5.05
C MET A 175 -13.09 -6.93 6.21
N PRO A 176 -12.49 -6.53 7.35
CA PRO A 176 -12.27 -7.43 8.48
C PRO A 176 -13.55 -7.95 9.15
N PHE A 177 -14.69 -7.27 8.97
CA PHE A 177 -15.98 -7.71 9.54
C PHE A 177 -16.73 -8.69 8.63
N LEU A 178 -16.28 -8.87 7.39
CA LEU A 178 -16.88 -9.77 6.40
C LEU A 178 -16.14 -11.12 6.29
N SER A 179 -15.00 -11.27 6.97
CA SER A 179 -14.23 -12.53 7.04
C SER A 179 -14.52 -13.30 8.31
#